data_800a7cb87cbe33cd3246fc905aa4c53d
#
_entry.id   800a7cb87cbe33cd3246fc905aa4c53d
#
_cell.length_a   1.000
_cell.length_b   1.000
_cell.length_c   1.000
_cell.angle_alpha   90.00
_cell.angle_beta   90.00
_cell.angle_gamma   90.00
#
_symmetry.space_group_name_H-M   'P 1'
#
loop_
_entity.id
_entity.type
_entity.pdbx_description
1 polymer ?
#
loop_
_entity_poly.entity_id
_entity_poly.type
_entity_poly.pdbx_seq_one_letter_code
_entity_poly.pdbx_strand_id
1 'polypeptide(L)'
;MFKLGIDVGGTNTKFILFEENISNYSDTHKSIVQTPQNIIFENISYLNYDEIFKIIKTKIAEISPDKISQITLSGQMHSSMLLKNSEIVDGPYSWQSEKNPNVIDQISVNKNVQDLKRGYPIFNISNMEGMYATLLTKIFGDLTGKYSLISETEASATGFFDYQNKDWENSVISKLFPKISFPSIVSGINFYKLKNSSGKISLPLGDFQMSMADNIKSKNSLSINIATGGQIAVIKNSNNSIFQTRPSIKNNEYYDCITQLPAGRLIDLYLKSSNNISLKLNDIKFNEAIYKKANMCPDLFSKIEMVDYLKSLTDKFSSQAGEFLLTSLLKKYIHLINIYKKEYNFNKIIMSGSIIKNYNIF
;
A
#
# COMPACT_ATOMS: atom_id res chain seq x y z
N MET A 1 3.17 -27.25 -14.97
CA MET A 1 3.42 -26.59 -13.67
C MET A 1 2.72 -25.23 -13.67
N PHE A 2 2.33 -24.75 -12.49
CA PHE A 2 1.61 -23.48 -12.37
C PHE A 2 2.46 -22.44 -11.63
N LYS A 3 2.26 -21.17 -11.97
CA LYS A 3 2.72 -20.02 -11.18
C LYS A 3 1.51 -19.37 -10.54
N LEU A 4 1.58 -19.06 -9.26
CA LEU A 4 0.50 -18.47 -8.48
C LEU A 4 0.90 -17.07 -7.99
N GLY A 5 0.14 -16.05 -8.39
CA GLY A 5 0.20 -14.73 -7.78
C GLY A 5 -0.81 -14.63 -6.63
N ILE A 6 -0.37 -14.14 -5.48
CA ILE A 6 -1.23 -13.87 -4.31
C ILE A 6 -1.06 -12.39 -3.92
N ASP A 7 -2.16 -11.65 -3.90
CA ASP A 7 -2.22 -10.26 -3.42
C ASP A 7 -3.18 -10.17 -2.23
N VAL A 8 -2.62 -10.02 -1.03
CA VAL A 8 -3.36 -9.94 0.23
C VAL A 8 -3.76 -8.49 0.50
N GLY A 9 -4.82 -8.02 -0.12
CA GLY A 9 -5.31 -6.65 0.08
C GLY A 9 -6.17 -6.50 1.33
N GLY A 10 -6.43 -5.26 1.74
CA GLY A 10 -7.25 -4.96 2.92
C GLY A 10 -8.74 -5.30 2.77
N THR A 11 -9.27 -5.33 1.55
CA THR A 11 -10.68 -5.65 1.26
C THR A 11 -10.82 -7.01 0.60
N ASN A 12 -9.91 -7.36 -0.31
CA ASN A 12 -9.95 -8.59 -1.08
C ASN A 12 -8.57 -9.22 -1.16
N THR A 13 -8.50 -10.54 -1.01
CA THR A 13 -7.34 -11.35 -1.35
C THR A 13 -7.54 -11.90 -2.76
N LYS A 14 -6.61 -11.62 -3.66
CA LYS A 14 -6.69 -12.00 -5.07
C LYS A 14 -5.68 -13.09 -5.36
N PHE A 15 -6.09 -14.03 -6.17
CA PHE A 15 -5.28 -15.13 -6.66
C PHE A 15 -5.28 -15.13 -8.18
N ILE A 16 -4.11 -15.27 -8.79
CA ILE A 16 -3.94 -15.35 -10.23
C ILE A 16 -3.09 -16.57 -10.53
N LEU A 17 -3.65 -17.52 -11.26
CA LEU A 17 -2.99 -18.76 -11.64
C LEU A 17 -2.61 -18.73 -13.11
N PHE A 18 -1.36 -19.05 -13.41
CA PHE A 18 -0.82 -19.15 -14.77
C PHE A 18 -0.25 -20.55 -15.00
N GLU A 19 -0.48 -21.13 -16.16
CA GLU A 19 0.33 -22.25 -16.62
C GLU A 19 1.68 -21.79 -17.16
N GLU A 20 2.75 -22.51 -16.84
CA GLU A 20 4.12 -22.10 -17.20
C GLU A 20 4.39 -21.96 -18.70
N ASN A 21 3.64 -22.69 -19.53
CA ASN A 21 3.86 -22.78 -20.98
C ASN A 21 2.90 -21.93 -21.81
N ILE A 22 2.06 -21.11 -21.17
CA ILE A 22 1.09 -20.27 -21.89
C ILE A 22 1.69 -18.88 -22.12
N SER A 23 1.85 -18.52 -23.38
CA SER A 23 2.34 -17.19 -23.80
C SER A 23 1.27 -16.08 -23.73
N ASN A 24 0.00 -16.45 -23.60
CA ASN A 24 -1.12 -15.51 -23.57
C ASN A 24 -1.69 -15.35 -22.17
N TYR A 25 -1.63 -14.12 -21.63
CA TYR A 25 -2.23 -13.74 -20.34
C TYR A 25 -3.78 -13.85 -20.31
N SER A 26 -4.45 -14.12 -21.44
CA SER A 26 -5.90 -14.33 -21.51
C SER A 26 -6.37 -15.59 -20.80
N ASP A 27 -5.50 -16.60 -20.63
CA ASP A 27 -5.84 -17.91 -20.08
C ASP A 27 -5.53 -18.05 -18.59
N THR A 28 -5.49 -16.91 -17.88
CA THR A 28 -5.27 -16.88 -16.44
C THR A 28 -6.57 -17.13 -15.67
N HIS A 29 -6.53 -18.06 -14.73
CA HIS A 29 -7.62 -18.23 -13.77
C HIS A 29 -7.47 -17.22 -12.64
N LYS A 30 -8.43 -16.28 -12.55
CA LYS A 30 -8.50 -15.29 -11.48
C LYS A 30 -9.56 -15.70 -10.47
N SER A 31 -9.22 -15.66 -9.19
CA SER A 31 -10.20 -15.74 -8.11
C SER A 31 -9.99 -14.61 -7.11
N ILE A 32 -11.09 -14.10 -6.59
CA ILE A 32 -11.11 -13.01 -5.61
C ILE A 32 -11.93 -13.52 -4.44
N VAL A 33 -11.33 -13.45 -3.25
CA VAL A 33 -11.98 -13.79 -1.98
C VAL A 33 -11.97 -12.55 -1.11
N GLN A 34 -13.09 -12.27 -0.45
CA GLN A 34 -13.13 -11.16 0.50
C GLN A 34 -12.10 -11.42 1.61
N THR A 35 -11.24 -10.45 1.87
CA THR A 35 -10.32 -10.52 3.02
C THR A 35 -11.15 -10.42 4.30
N PRO A 36 -10.90 -11.27 5.31
CA PRO A 36 -11.57 -11.20 6.59
C PRO A 36 -11.48 -9.79 7.19
N GLN A 37 -12.59 -9.33 7.74
CA GLN A 37 -12.63 -8.01 8.36
C GLN A 37 -11.69 -7.97 9.57
N ASN A 38 -11.10 -6.80 9.80
CA ASN A 38 -10.30 -6.53 10.98
C ASN A 38 -11.19 -6.58 12.23
N ILE A 39 -10.61 -7.05 13.32
CA ILE A 39 -11.21 -7.03 14.65
C ILE A 39 -10.86 -5.68 15.26
N ILE A 40 -11.84 -4.91 15.71
CA ILE A 40 -11.62 -3.63 16.36
C ILE A 40 -11.84 -3.80 17.86
N PHE A 41 -10.82 -3.50 18.65
CA PHE A 41 -10.86 -3.49 20.10
C PHE A 41 -10.18 -2.23 20.64
N GLU A 42 -10.87 -1.44 21.46
CA GLU A 42 -10.37 -0.19 22.04
C GLU A 42 -9.72 0.77 21.00
N ASN A 43 -10.39 0.95 19.85
CA ASN A 43 -9.93 1.74 18.70
C ASN A 43 -8.67 1.19 17.99
N ILE A 44 -8.16 0.04 18.41
CA ILE A 44 -7.08 -0.65 17.73
C ILE A 44 -7.68 -1.65 16.73
N SER A 45 -7.16 -1.62 15.52
CA SER A 45 -7.60 -2.52 14.45
C SER A 45 -6.62 -3.68 14.31
N TYR A 46 -7.07 -4.89 14.61
CA TYR A 46 -6.29 -6.13 14.49
C TYR A 46 -6.65 -6.87 13.21
N LEU A 47 -5.64 -7.45 12.56
CA LEU A 47 -5.86 -8.35 11.43
C LEU A 47 -6.36 -9.71 11.93
N ASN A 48 -7.29 -10.30 11.20
CA ASN A 48 -7.69 -11.70 11.45
C ASN A 48 -6.73 -12.65 10.72
N TYR A 49 -5.51 -12.81 11.28
CA TYR A 49 -4.42 -13.55 10.66
C TYR A 49 -4.82 -15.00 10.30
N ASP A 50 -5.43 -15.71 11.23
CA ASP A 50 -5.74 -17.14 11.07
C ASP A 50 -6.70 -17.38 9.90
N GLU A 51 -7.73 -16.56 9.75
CA GLU A 51 -8.66 -16.67 8.63
C GLU A 51 -8.02 -16.22 7.30
N ILE A 52 -7.16 -15.20 7.31
CA ILE A 52 -6.39 -14.78 6.11
C ILE A 52 -5.49 -15.95 5.67
N PHE A 53 -4.74 -16.53 6.60
CA PHE A 53 -3.82 -17.62 6.29
C PHE A 53 -4.53 -18.89 5.86
N LYS A 54 -5.69 -19.21 6.45
CA LYS A 54 -6.57 -20.31 6.06
C LYS A 54 -7.04 -20.18 4.60
N ILE A 55 -7.48 -18.98 4.17
CA ILE A 55 -7.85 -18.71 2.78
C ILE A 55 -6.68 -19.03 1.83
N ILE A 56 -5.47 -18.57 2.16
CA ILE A 56 -4.26 -18.82 1.35
C ILE A 56 -3.94 -20.31 1.28
N LYS A 57 -3.95 -21.01 2.42
CA LYS A 57 -3.69 -22.46 2.50
C LYS A 57 -4.71 -23.27 1.70
N THR A 58 -5.99 -22.94 1.84
CA THR A 58 -7.07 -23.59 1.10
C THR A 58 -6.84 -23.44 -0.41
N LYS A 59 -6.50 -22.22 -0.86
CA LYS A 59 -6.28 -21.99 -2.28
C LYS A 59 -5.06 -22.73 -2.83
N ILE A 60 -3.97 -22.78 -2.09
CA ILE A 60 -2.78 -23.58 -2.45
C ILE A 60 -3.13 -25.07 -2.51
N ALA A 61 -3.94 -25.58 -1.56
CA ALA A 61 -4.36 -26.99 -1.52
C ALA A 61 -5.29 -27.35 -2.70
N GLU A 62 -6.21 -26.46 -3.11
CA GLU A 62 -7.09 -26.66 -4.27
C GLU A 62 -6.30 -26.85 -5.59
N ILE A 63 -5.17 -26.15 -5.74
CA ILE A 63 -4.31 -26.25 -6.93
C ILE A 63 -3.44 -27.50 -6.89
N SER A 64 -3.23 -28.10 -5.74
CA SER A 64 -2.21 -29.09 -5.39
C SER A 64 -0.79 -28.50 -5.29
N PRO A 65 -0.17 -28.48 -4.09
CA PRO A 65 1.12 -27.83 -3.86
C PRO A 65 2.24 -28.29 -4.80
N ASP A 66 2.25 -29.59 -5.17
CA ASP A 66 3.28 -30.16 -6.05
C ASP A 66 3.17 -29.71 -7.52
N LYS A 67 2.02 -29.16 -7.90
CA LYS A 67 1.81 -28.57 -9.24
C LYS A 67 2.23 -27.11 -9.31
N ILE A 68 2.52 -26.47 -8.18
CA ILE A 68 2.93 -25.05 -8.11
C ILE A 68 4.44 -24.99 -8.13
N SER A 69 5.00 -24.47 -9.21
CA SER A 69 6.45 -24.22 -9.32
C SER A 69 6.89 -22.94 -8.61
N GLN A 70 6.01 -21.92 -8.61
CA GLN A 70 6.33 -20.62 -8.07
C GLN A 70 5.11 -19.89 -7.51
N ILE A 71 5.28 -19.27 -6.34
CA ILE A 71 4.33 -18.32 -5.75
C ILE A 71 4.99 -16.93 -5.74
N THR A 72 4.28 -15.91 -6.19
CA THR A 72 4.63 -14.50 -5.96
C THR A 72 3.66 -13.94 -4.94
N LEU A 73 4.17 -13.52 -3.78
CA LEU A 73 3.38 -13.00 -2.66
C LEU A 73 3.51 -11.48 -2.58
N SER A 74 2.38 -10.80 -2.59
CA SER A 74 2.28 -9.36 -2.33
C SER A 74 1.06 -9.04 -1.47
N GLY A 75 0.94 -7.82 -1.00
CA GLY A 75 -0.26 -7.36 -0.31
C GLY A 75 -0.08 -6.10 0.49
N GLN A 76 -1.07 -5.86 1.36
CA GLN A 76 -1.13 -4.66 2.20
C GLN A 76 0.08 -4.54 3.12
N MET A 77 0.60 -3.33 3.15
CA MET A 77 1.76 -2.96 3.94
C MET A 77 1.36 -2.37 5.30
N HIS A 78 2.36 -1.94 6.09
CA HIS A 78 2.18 -1.22 7.35
C HIS A 78 1.47 -2.00 8.46
N SER A 79 1.44 -3.33 8.41
CA SER A 79 1.03 -4.15 9.54
C SER A 79 2.22 -4.42 10.48
N SER A 80 1.93 -4.73 11.74
CA SER A 80 2.99 -5.00 12.73
C SER A 80 2.55 -6.06 13.72
N MET A 81 3.46 -6.97 14.06
CA MET A 81 3.27 -7.98 15.09
C MET A 81 4.59 -8.40 15.69
N LEU A 82 4.53 -9.05 16.85
CA LEU A 82 5.67 -9.65 17.54
C LEU A 82 5.53 -11.16 17.54
N LEU A 83 6.58 -11.85 17.14
CA LEU A 83 6.66 -13.30 17.11
C LEU A 83 7.59 -13.83 18.21
N LYS A 84 7.19 -14.92 18.87
CA LYS A 84 8.06 -15.73 19.71
C LYS A 84 7.87 -17.20 19.33
N ASN A 85 8.94 -17.89 19.01
CA ASN A 85 8.89 -19.27 18.51
C ASN A 85 7.93 -19.45 17.32
N SER A 86 7.92 -18.49 16.41
CA SER A 86 7.02 -18.44 15.24
C SER A 86 5.55 -18.12 15.53
N GLU A 87 5.12 -18.06 16.78
CA GLU A 87 3.75 -17.72 17.17
C GLU A 87 3.59 -16.21 17.40
N ILE A 88 2.41 -15.69 17.12
CA ILE A 88 2.09 -14.28 17.38
C ILE A 88 1.84 -14.12 18.88
N VAL A 89 2.66 -13.31 19.53
CA VAL A 89 2.54 -13.00 20.97
C VAL A 89 2.02 -11.59 21.23
N ASP A 90 2.04 -10.73 20.20
CA ASP A 90 1.50 -9.38 20.27
C ASP A 90 1.08 -8.91 18.86
N GLY A 91 -0.05 -8.22 18.74
CA GLY A 91 -0.70 -7.89 17.48
C GLY A 91 -1.61 -9.03 16.99
N PRO A 92 -1.81 -9.20 15.69
CA PRO A 92 -1.29 -8.45 14.53
C PRO A 92 -2.04 -7.12 14.31
N TYR A 93 -1.35 -6.02 14.43
CA TYR A 93 -1.90 -4.68 14.25
C TYR A 93 -2.04 -4.35 12.76
N SER A 94 -3.23 -3.87 12.37
CA SER A 94 -3.50 -3.39 11.01
C SER A 94 -2.95 -1.98 10.79
N TRP A 95 -2.69 -1.63 9.54
CA TRP A 95 -2.37 -0.26 9.13
C TRP A 95 -3.49 0.76 9.45
N GLN A 96 -4.70 0.28 9.76
CA GLN A 96 -5.85 1.09 10.16
C GLN A 96 -5.91 1.37 11.67
N SER A 97 -4.99 0.80 12.46
CA SER A 97 -4.91 1.05 13.90
C SER A 97 -4.61 2.52 14.17
N GLU A 98 -5.24 3.07 15.22
CA GLU A 98 -4.95 4.42 15.64
C GLU A 98 -3.52 4.55 16.15
N LYS A 99 -2.99 5.75 16.01
CA LYS A 99 -1.62 6.08 16.40
C LYS A 99 -1.51 6.19 17.91
N ASN A 100 -0.39 5.73 18.48
CA ASN A 100 0.00 6.15 19.80
C ASN A 100 0.74 7.50 19.71
N PRO A 101 0.10 8.64 19.99
CA PRO A 101 0.68 9.97 19.78
C PRO A 101 1.91 10.24 20.67
N ASN A 102 1.99 9.59 21.83
CA ASN A 102 3.02 9.90 22.83
C ASN A 102 4.43 9.43 22.43
N VAL A 103 4.56 8.55 21.47
CA VAL A 103 5.86 8.00 21.04
C VAL A 103 6.46 8.80 19.90
N ILE A 104 5.61 9.36 19.02
CA ILE A 104 6.04 9.95 17.74
C ILE A 104 6.74 11.30 17.94
N ASP A 105 6.28 12.12 18.88
CA ASP A 105 6.83 13.46 19.11
C ASP A 105 8.18 13.43 19.84
N GLN A 106 8.54 12.30 20.45
CA GLN A 106 9.78 12.12 21.21
C GLN A 106 10.96 11.58 20.37
N ILE A 107 10.69 11.22 19.09
CA ILE A 107 11.69 10.58 18.25
C ILE A 107 12.40 11.62 17.37
N SER A 108 13.66 11.88 17.68
CA SER A 108 14.56 12.55 16.75
C SER A 108 15.08 11.51 15.75
N VAL A 109 14.65 11.61 14.51
CA VAL A 109 14.96 10.62 13.48
C VAL A 109 16.01 11.17 12.52
N ASN A 110 16.89 10.29 12.06
CA ASN A 110 17.80 10.55 10.97
C ASN A 110 16.99 11.01 9.73
N LYS A 111 17.47 12.06 9.04
CA LYS A 111 16.84 12.57 7.81
C LYS A 111 16.69 11.53 6.69
N ASN A 112 17.43 10.43 6.77
CA ASN A 112 17.38 9.33 5.81
C ASN A 112 16.22 8.36 6.06
N VAL A 113 15.52 8.49 7.19
CA VAL A 113 14.33 7.72 7.53
C VAL A 113 13.12 8.56 7.25
N GLN A 114 12.21 8.05 6.44
CA GLN A 114 11.03 8.79 6.01
C GLN A 114 9.78 8.28 6.71
N ASP A 115 8.81 9.18 6.89
CA ASP A 115 7.43 8.87 7.28
C ASP A 115 7.17 8.37 8.71
N LEU A 116 8.13 8.38 9.62
CA LEU A 116 7.91 8.00 11.03
C LEU A 116 6.75 8.74 11.70
N LYS A 117 6.53 10.01 11.32
CA LYS A 117 5.46 10.84 11.87
C LYS A 117 4.04 10.39 11.53
N ARG A 118 3.85 9.39 10.66
CA ARG A 118 2.53 8.91 10.25
C ARG A 118 1.90 7.89 11.19
N GLY A 119 2.59 7.51 12.28
CA GLY A 119 2.08 6.60 13.31
C GLY A 119 1.81 5.23 12.75
N TYR A 120 2.88 4.51 12.49
CA TYR A 120 2.81 3.14 12.05
C TYR A 120 2.33 2.22 13.18
N PRO A 121 1.65 1.12 12.85
CA PRO A 121 1.20 0.12 13.81
C PRO A 121 2.31 -0.46 14.70
N ILE A 122 3.57 -0.35 14.28
CA ILE A 122 4.73 -0.77 15.07
C ILE A 122 4.78 -0.11 16.45
N PHE A 123 4.22 1.10 16.61
CA PHE A 123 4.15 1.79 17.90
C PHE A 123 3.13 1.18 18.87
N ASN A 124 2.27 0.29 18.39
CA ASN A 124 1.34 -0.46 19.23
C ASN A 124 1.99 -1.72 19.83
N ILE A 125 3.15 -2.15 19.29
CA ILE A 125 3.85 -3.34 19.77
C ILE A 125 4.38 -3.09 21.19
N SER A 126 4.10 -4.06 22.08
CA SER A 126 4.64 -4.08 23.43
C SER A 126 6.16 -4.34 23.41
N ASN A 127 6.86 -3.81 24.41
CA ASN A 127 8.31 -4.03 24.53
C ASN A 127 8.63 -5.39 25.18
N MET A 128 8.03 -6.45 24.67
CA MET A 128 8.34 -7.84 25.03
C MET A 128 9.48 -8.39 24.17
N GLU A 129 10.09 -9.46 24.65
CA GLU A 129 11.10 -10.19 23.88
C GLU A 129 10.46 -10.91 22.70
N GLY A 130 10.97 -10.68 21.49
CA GLY A 130 10.46 -11.32 20.30
C GLY A 130 11.10 -10.82 19.01
N MET A 131 10.54 -11.26 17.89
CA MET A 131 10.97 -10.85 16.56
C MET A 131 9.84 -10.05 15.89
N TYR A 132 10.17 -8.90 15.36
CA TYR A 132 9.27 -8.09 14.56
C TYR A 132 8.87 -8.80 13.26
N ALA A 133 7.61 -8.73 12.91
CA ALA A 133 7.09 -9.21 11.64
C ALA A 133 5.95 -8.34 11.10
N THR A 134 5.76 -8.37 9.79
CA THR A 134 4.57 -7.86 9.11
C THR A 134 3.60 -9.03 8.81
N LEU A 135 2.37 -8.71 8.37
CA LEU A 135 1.42 -9.73 7.90
C LEU A 135 2.07 -10.65 6.85
N LEU A 136 2.70 -10.04 5.84
CA LEU A 136 3.26 -10.80 4.73
C LEU A 136 4.51 -11.58 5.12
N THR A 137 5.36 -11.02 5.99
CA THR A 137 6.52 -11.71 6.56
C THR A 137 6.09 -12.94 7.36
N LYS A 138 5.01 -12.85 8.15
CA LYS A 138 4.46 -13.99 8.89
C LYS A 138 3.91 -15.07 7.95
N ILE A 139 3.11 -14.70 6.93
CA ILE A 139 2.62 -15.63 5.91
C ILE A 139 3.80 -16.35 5.22
N PHE A 140 4.80 -15.60 4.79
CA PHE A 140 6.01 -16.15 4.18
C PHE A 140 6.74 -17.11 5.14
N GLY A 141 6.92 -16.72 6.40
CA GLY A 141 7.52 -17.54 7.43
C GLY A 141 6.79 -18.85 7.64
N ASP A 142 5.46 -18.84 7.70
CA ASP A 142 4.63 -20.05 7.86
C ASP A 142 4.74 -20.99 6.67
N LEU A 143 4.87 -20.44 5.46
CA LEU A 143 5.02 -21.24 4.24
C LEU A 143 6.45 -21.75 3.99
N THR A 144 7.47 -21.13 4.56
CA THR A 144 8.90 -21.45 4.28
C THR A 144 9.69 -21.92 5.49
N GLY A 145 9.28 -21.54 6.70
CA GLY A 145 10.06 -21.68 7.94
C GLY A 145 11.06 -20.52 8.19
N LYS A 146 11.07 -19.49 7.34
CA LYS A 146 12.03 -18.37 7.39
C LYS A 146 11.35 -17.09 7.85
N TYR A 147 11.37 -16.85 9.15
CA TYR A 147 10.73 -15.66 9.76
C TYR A 147 11.68 -14.45 9.87
N SER A 148 13.00 -14.69 9.79
CA SER A 148 14.05 -13.68 10.00
C SER A 148 14.42 -12.88 8.74
N LEU A 149 13.58 -12.91 7.70
CA LEU A 149 13.80 -12.21 6.45
C LEU A 149 12.63 -11.26 6.15
N ILE A 150 12.95 -10.07 5.67
CA ILE A 150 11.97 -9.09 5.19
C ILE A 150 12.47 -8.46 3.88
N SER A 151 11.59 -8.18 2.94
CA SER A 151 11.99 -7.47 1.74
C SER A 151 12.21 -5.97 2.03
N GLU A 152 13.06 -5.35 1.23
CA GLU A 152 13.31 -3.90 1.27
C GLU A 152 11.99 -3.11 1.09
N THR A 153 11.07 -3.61 0.26
CA THR A 153 9.76 -2.97 0.05
C THR A 153 8.90 -2.97 1.31
N GLU A 154 8.87 -4.09 2.04
CA GLU A 154 8.15 -4.21 3.31
C GLU A 154 8.85 -3.40 4.43
N ALA A 155 10.18 -3.52 4.55
CA ALA A 155 10.96 -2.78 5.54
C ALA A 155 10.76 -1.26 5.40
N SER A 156 10.72 -0.75 4.17
CA SER A 156 10.49 0.67 3.89
C SER A 156 9.12 1.18 4.36
N ALA A 157 8.16 0.28 4.54
CA ALA A 157 6.83 0.61 5.01
C ALA A 157 6.70 0.66 6.53
N THR A 158 7.73 0.28 7.28
CA THR A 158 7.70 0.27 8.75
C THR A 158 7.99 1.64 9.37
N GLY A 159 8.60 2.55 8.60
CA GLY A 159 9.06 3.85 9.07
C GLY A 159 10.44 3.84 9.74
N PHE A 160 11.12 2.70 9.83
CA PHE A 160 12.47 2.56 10.41
C PHE A 160 13.54 2.16 9.39
N PHE A 161 13.23 2.23 8.10
CA PHE A 161 14.17 1.91 7.04
C PHE A 161 15.04 3.12 6.70
N ASP A 162 16.36 2.98 6.84
CA ASP A 162 17.34 3.96 6.39
C ASP A 162 17.65 3.75 4.90
N TYR A 163 17.19 4.68 4.08
CA TYR A 163 17.36 4.63 2.62
C TYR A 163 18.82 4.80 2.16
N GLN A 164 19.67 5.43 2.97
CA GLN A 164 21.07 5.61 2.63
C GLN A 164 21.86 4.32 2.84
N ASN A 165 21.66 3.70 3.99
CA ASN A 165 22.36 2.47 4.36
C ASN A 165 21.65 1.21 3.87
N LYS A 166 20.40 1.31 3.41
CA LYS A 166 19.52 0.19 3.02
C LYS A 166 19.34 -0.83 4.15
N ASP A 167 19.27 -0.34 5.35
CA ASP A 167 19.17 -1.13 6.57
C ASP A 167 18.20 -0.47 7.55
N TRP A 168 18.02 -1.09 8.70
CA TRP A 168 17.26 -0.53 9.80
C TRP A 168 17.95 0.68 10.43
N GLU A 169 17.16 1.67 10.87
CA GLU A 169 17.64 2.76 11.72
C GLU A 169 17.88 2.23 13.16
N ASN A 170 19.00 1.51 13.31
CA ASN A 170 19.31 0.78 14.53
C ASN A 170 19.48 1.66 15.78
N SER A 171 19.87 2.91 15.61
CA SER A 171 20.01 3.86 16.74
C SER A 171 18.65 4.18 17.39
N VAL A 172 17.60 4.23 16.60
CA VAL A 172 16.23 4.47 17.07
C VAL A 172 15.59 3.17 17.55
N ILE A 173 15.75 2.09 16.78
CA ILE A 173 15.17 0.78 17.12
C ILE A 173 15.69 0.27 18.45
N SER A 174 17.00 0.30 18.69
CA SER A 174 17.60 -0.16 19.95
C SER A 174 17.13 0.63 21.16
N LYS A 175 16.80 1.90 20.98
CA LYS A 175 16.27 2.76 22.04
C LYS A 175 14.78 2.48 22.33
N LEU A 176 13.96 2.28 21.29
CA LEU A 176 12.52 2.10 21.42
C LEU A 176 12.12 0.65 21.70
N PHE A 177 12.84 -0.29 21.11
CA PHE A 177 12.52 -1.71 21.11
C PHE A 177 13.75 -2.57 21.50
N PRO A 178 14.37 -2.34 22.67
CA PRO A 178 15.63 -2.99 23.05
C PRO A 178 15.55 -4.51 23.20
N LYS A 179 14.34 -5.07 23.28
CA LYS A 179 14.10 -6.52 23.42
C LYS A 179 13.58 -7.17 22.12
N ILE A 180 13.40 -6.39 21.07
CA ILE A 180 12.84 -6.87 19.81
C ILE A 180 13.96 -7.03 18.78
N SER A 181 14.08 -8.21 18.21
CA SER A 181 14.93 -8.44 17.05
C SER A 181 14.17 -8.08 15.75
N PHE A 182 14.88 -7.47 14.81
CA PHE A 182 14.33 -7.15 13.50
C PHE A 182 14.86 -8.11 12.44
N PRO A 183 14.04 -8.52 11.45
CA PRO A 183 14.48 -9.42 10.39
C PRO A 183 15.53 -8.78 9.49
N SER A 184 16.40 -9.58 8.88
CA SER A 184 17.37 -9.10 7.89
C SER A 184 16.68 -8.63 6.62
N ILE A 185 17.09 -7.48 6.12
CA ILE A 185 16.51 -6.87 4.91
C ILE A 185 17.16 -7.46 3.66
N VAL A 186 16.33 -7.81 2.69
CA VAL A 186 16.76 -8.38 1.41
C VAL A 186 16.20 -7.54 0.26
N SER A 187 17.10 -7.05 -0.60
CA SER A 187 16.73 -6.24 -1.76
C SER A 187 16.34 -7.09 -2.96
N GLY A 188 15.42 -6.56 -3.79
CA GLY A 188 14.97 -7.18 -5.03
C GLY A 188 14.04 -8.39 -4.82
N ILE A 189 13.78 -9.10 -5.92
CA ILE A 189 12.91 -10.27 -5.93
C ILE A 189 13.73 -11.53 -5.63
N ASN A 190 13.47 -12.16 -4.50
CA ASN A 190 14.16 -13.39 -4.08
C ASN A 190 13.13 -14.50 -3.82
N PHE A 191 13.44 -15.72 -4.25
CA PHE A 191 12.60 -16.88 -4.09
C PHE A 191 13.20 -17.89 -3.13
N TYR A 192 12.35 -18.48 -2.28
CA TYR A 192 12.70 -19.45 -1.26
C TYR A 192 11.85 -20.69 -1.40
N LYS A 193 12.40 -21.87 -1.03
CA LYS A 193 11.70 -23.15 -1.10
C LYS A 193 10.50 -23.17 -0.12
N LEU A 194 9.38 -23.69 -0.57
CA LEU A 194 8.23 -23.99 0.29
C LEU A 194 8.55 -25.19 1.21
N LYS A 195 7.97 -25.24 2.43
CA LYS A 195 8.22 -26.30 3.42
C LYS A 195 7.92 -27.71 2.88
N ASN A 196 6.76 -27.88 2.26
CA ASN A 196 6.19 -29.19 1.95
C ASN A 196 5.96 -29.39 0.45
N SER A 197 6.74 -28.73 -0.41
CA SER A 197 6.67 -28.92 -1.85
C SER A 197 8.00 -28.58 -2.51
N SER A 198 8.14 -28.96 -3.79
CA SER A 198 9.29 -28.60 -4.61
C SER A 198 9.24 -27.14 -5.10
N GLY A 199 8.09 -26.49 -4.96
CA GLY A 199 7.88 -25.10 -5.38
C GLY A 199 8.63 -24.08 -4.53
N LYS A 200 8.65 -22.86 -5.04
CA LYS A 200 9.29 -21.72 -4.38
C LYS A 200 8.32 -20.54 -4.25
N ILE A 201 8.53 -19.72 -3.22
CA ILE A 201 7.75 -18.50 -2.99
C ILE A 201 8.67 -17.29 -2.94
N SER A 202 8.22 -16.16 -3.51
CA SER A 202 8.95 -14.90 -3.37
C SER A 202 8.95 -14.42 -1.92
N LEU A 203 10.04 -13.80 -1.49
CA LEU A 203 9.97 -12.90 -0.35
C LEU A 203 8.88 -11.85 -0.66
N PRO A 204 8.03 -11.50 0.32
CA PRO A 204 6.87 -10.64 0.07
C PRO A 204 7.23 -9.29 -0.52
N LEU A 205 6.35 -8.78 -1.38
CA LEU A 205 6.50 -7.47 -2.03
C LEU A 205 5.32 -6.58 -1.65
N GLY A 206 5.58 -5.30 -1.41
CA GLY A 206 4.52 -4.34 -1.10
C GLY A 206 3.55 -4.15 -2.28
N ASP A 207 2.27 -3.97 -1.98
CA ASP A 207 1.20 -3.76 -2.97
C ASP A 207 1.45 -2.52 -3.84
N PHE A 208 1.95 -1.43 -3.23
CA PHE A 208 2.34 -0.23 -3.97
C PHE A 208 3.40 -0.53 -5.02
N GLN A 209 4.49 -1.21 -4.64
CA GLN A 209 5.60 -1.51 -5.54
C GLN A 209 5.17 -2.44 -6.68
N MET A 210 4.32 -3.43 -6.39
CA MET A 210 3.78 -4.33 -7.40
C MET A 210 2.89 -3.59 -8.40
N SER A 211 2.01 -2.70 -7.92
CA SER A 211 1.18 -1.86 -8.77
C SER A 211 2.02 -0.93 -9.65
N MET A 212 3.06 -0.32 -9.10
CA MET A 212 3.95 0.57 -9.84
C MET A 212 4.79 -0.18 -10.89
N ALA A 213 5.26 -1.38 -10.57
CA ALA A 213 6.04 -2.21 -11.49
C ALA A 213 5.25 -2.60 -12.76
N ASP A 214 3.95 -2.83 -12.64
CA ASP A 214 3.07 -3.07 -13.79
C ASP A 214 2.83 -1.79 -14.61
N ASN A 215 2.61 -0.69 -13.94
CA ASN A 215 2.29 0.59 -14.58
C ASN A 215 3.53 1.25 -15.21
N ILE A 216 4.67 1.27 -14.53
CA ILE A 216 5.86 1.99 -14.97
C ILE A 216 6.86 1.04 -15.63
N LYS A 217 6.72 0.85 -16.93
CA LYS A 217 7.65 0.00 -17.73
C LYS A 217 8.89 0.77 -18.22
N SER A 218 8.90 2.10 -18.11
CA SER A 218 10.02 2.95 -18.53
C SER A 218 10.24 4.11 -17.58
N LYS A 219 11.50 4.55 -17.46
CA LYS A 219 11.89 5.71 -16.64
C LYS A 219 11.29 7.02 -17.10
N ASN A 220 10.80 7.07 -18.35
CA ASN A 220 10.20 8.27 -18.95
C ASN A 220 8.68 8.31 -18.76
N SER A 221 8.16 7.61 -17.74
CA SER A 221 6.71 7.57 -17.48
C SER A 221 6.39 8.04 -16.07
N LEU A 222 5.35 8.88 -15.96
CA LEU A 222 4.68 9.21 -14.71
C LEU A 222 3.49 8.26 -14.54
N SER A 223 3.41 7.56 -13.44
CA SER A 223 2.23 6.76 -13.09
C SER A 223 1.33 7.50 -12.14
N ILE A 224 0.02 7.47 -12.42
CA ILE A 224 -1.04 8.01 -11.57
C ILE A 224 -2.05 6.89 -11.34
N ASN A 225 -2.20 6.48 -10.09
CA ASN A 225 -3.21 5.50 -9.70
C ASN A 225 -4.28 6.19 -8.83
N ILE A 226 -5.54 6.20 -9.31
CA ILE A 226 -6.68 6.79 -8.59
C ILE A 226 -7.70 5.68 -8.32
N ALA A 227 -7.61 5.14 -7.11
CA ALA A 227 -8.49 4.10 -6.57
C ALA A 227 -9.16 4.58 -5.27
N THR A 228 -9.22 3.77 -4.23
CA THR A 228 -9.66 4.18 -2.88
C THR A 228 -8.82 5.33 -2.34
N GLY A 229 -7.49 5.24 -2.52
CA GLY A 229 -6.54 6.35 -2.36
C GLY A 229 -5.90 6.70 -3.68
N GLY A 230 -5.26 7.87 -3.75
CA GLY A 230 -4.51 8.31 -4.92
C GLY A 230 -3.00 8.19 -4.72
N GLN A 231 -2.29 7.89 -5.79
CA GLN A 231 -0.83 7.74 -5.80
C GLN A 231 -0.26 8.30 -7.09
N ILE A 232 0.89 8.97 -7.00
CA ILE A 232 1.67 9.42 -8.15
C ILE A 232 3.11 8.94 -7.95
N ALA A 233 3.75 8.44 -8.99
CA ALA A 233 5.13 7.98 -8.91
C ALA A 233 5.88 8.09 -10.24
N VAL A 234 7.20 8.32 -10.14
CA VAL A 234 8.19 8.16 -11.21
C VAL A 234 9.30 7.23 -10.74
N ILE A 235 9.94 6.53 -11.68
CA ILE A 235 11.14 5.74 -11.40
C ILE A 235 12.39 6.63 -11.44
N LYS A 236 13.32 6.39 -10.52
CA LYS A 236 14.63 7.02 -10.45
C LYS A 236 15.72 6.06 -9.99
N ASN A 237 16.99 6.42 -10.21
CA ASN A 237 18.15 5.62 -9.82
C ASN A 237 18.82 6.10 -8.52
N SER A 238 18.32 7.16 -7.92
CA SER A 238 18.85 7.73 -6.67
C SER A 238 17.80 7.68 -5.56
N ASN A 239 18.24 7.70 -4.34
CA ASN A 239 17.34 7.78 -3.17
C ASN A 239 16.97 9.21 -2.78
N ASN A 240 17.40 10.22 -3.53
CA ASN A 240 16.96 11.61 -3.32
C ASN A 240 15.61 11.85 -4.00
N SER A 241 14.60 12.28 -3.29
CA SER A 241 13.26 12.54 -3.83
C SER A 241 12.78 13.94 -3.49
N ILE A 242 11.86 14.46 -4.31
CA ILE A 242 11.14 15.69 -4.02
C ILE A 242 10.09 15.42 -2.94
N PHE A 243 9.49 14.22 -2.96
CA PHE A 243 8.43 13.82 -2.04
C PHE A 243 8.88 12.63 -1.18
N GLN A 244 8.46 11.43 -1.52
CA GLN A 244 8.78 10.21 -0.77
C GLN A 244 9.62 9.28 -1.62
N THR A 245 10.69 8.74 -1.04
CA THR A 245 11.40 7.62 -1.64
C THR A 245 10.75 6.31 -1.25
N ARG A 246 10.53 5.44 -2.23
CA ARG A 246 10.15 4.04 -2.02
C ARG A 246 11.07 3.14 -2.84
N PRO A 247 11.58 2.03 -2.30
CA PRO A 247 12.36 1.09 -3.11
C PRO A 247 11.47 0.46 -4.18
N SER A 248 12.04 0.22 -5.36
CA SER A 248 11.42 -0.59 -6.40
C SER A 248 11.58 -2.08 -6.08
N ILE A 249 10.89 -2.93 -6.83
CA ILE A 249 11.11 -4.38 -6.82
C ILE A 249 12.43 -4.76 -7.51
N LYS A 250 13.08 -3.83 -8.20
CA LYS A 250 14.39 -4.00 -8.84
C LYS A 250 15.48 -3.38 -7.98
N ASN A 251 16.62 -4.05 -7.91
CA ASN A 251 17.76 -3.55 -7.17
C ASN A 251 18.24 -2.19 -7.69
N ASN A 252 18.59 -1.28 -6.76
CA ASN A 252 19.11 0.06 -7.06
C ASN A 252 18.18 0.95 -7.89
N GLU A 253 16.87 0.66 -7.86
CA GLU A 253 15.82 1.46 -8.47
C GLU A 253 14.84 1.91 -7.39
N TYR A 254 14.39 3.14 -7.47
CA TYR A 254 13.50 3.77 -6.50
C TYR A 254 12.34 4.46 -7.21
N TYR A 255 11.26 4.65 -6.48
CA TYR A 255 10.19 5.56 -6.84
C TYR A 255 10.35 6.87 -6.07
N ASP A 256 10.26 8.01 -6.77
CA ASP A 256 9.82 9.26 -6.14
C ASP A 256 8.30 9.27 -6.24
N CYS A 257 7.62 9.31 -5.11
CA CYS A 257 6.17 9.12 -5.10
C CYS A 257 5.48 9.98 -4.06
N ILE A 258 4.19 10.21 -4.31
CA ILE A 258 3.24 10.66 -3.29
C ILE A 258 2.21 9.55 -3.14
N THR A 259 1.99 9.11 -1.91
CA THR A 259 0.95 8.14 -1.55
C THR A 259 -0.13 8.83 -0.72
N GLN A 260 -1.31 8.21 -0.63
CA GLN A 260 -2.43 8.69 0.18
C GLN A 260 -3.03 10.04 -0.26
N LEU A 261 -2.98 10.33 -1.56
CA LEU A 261 -3.69 11.49 -2.11
C LEU A 261 -5.22 11.31 -1.97
N PRO A 262 -5.96 12.41 -1.81
CA PRO A 262 -7.42 12.40 -1.86
C PRO A 262 -7.91 11.77 -3.17
N ALA A 263 -8.82 10.81 -3.07
CA ALA A 263 -9.35 10.05 -4.21
C ALA A 263 -10.70 9.40 -3.87
N GLY A 264 -10.89 8.12 -4.20
CA GLY A 264 -12.16 7.40 -4.08
C GLY A 264 -12.77 7.42 -2.70
N ARG A 265 -11.97 7.34 -1.63
CA ARG A 265 -12.51 7.44 -0.26
C ARG A 265 -13.25 8.76 -0.02
N LEU A 266 -12.72 9.88 -0.52
CA LEU A 266 -13.35 11.18 -0.38
C LEU A 266 -14.65 11.24 -1.21
N ILE A 267 -14.65 10.67 -2.41
CA ILE A 267 -15.83 10.56 -3.27
C ILE A 267 -16.89 9.67 -2.60
N ASP A 268 -16.51 8.52 -2.05
CA ASP A 268 -17.43 7.60 -1.35
C ASP A 268 -18.06 8.25 -0.11
N LEU A 269 -17.29 9.03 0.64
CA LEU A 269 -17.80 9.79 1.78
C LEU A 269 -18.82 10.86 1.34
N TYR A 270 -18.53 11.56 0.24
CA TYR A 270 -19.47 12.52 -0.33
C TYR A 270 -20.79 11.86 -0.76
N LEU A 271 -20.71 10.74 -1.50
CA LEU A 271 -21.89 10.01 -1.94
C LEU A 271 -22.75 9.48 -0.78
N LYS A 272 -22.12 9.08 0.32
CA LYS A 272 -22.83 8.61 1.53
C LYS A 272 -23.45 9.75 2.34
N SER A 273 -22.86 10.93 2.34
CA SER A 273 -23.35 12.09 3.08
C SER A 273 -24.44 12.86 2.33
N SER A 274 -24.39 12.84 1.00
CA SER A 274 -25.45 13.43 0.16
C SER A 274 -26.60 12.43 0.06
N ASN A 275 -27.73 12.72 0.72
CA ASN A 275 -28.97 11.94 0.54
C ASN A 275 -29.50 11.94 -0.91
N ASN A 276 -28.80 12.59 -1.84
CA ASN A 276 -29.06 12.64 -3.27
C ASN A 276 -28.26 11.57 -4.00
N ILE A 277 -28.79 10.34 -3.99
CA ILE A 277 -28.31 9.17 -4.76
C ILE A 277 -28.30 9.42 -6.29
N SER A 278 -28.74 10.56 -6.79
CA SER A 278 -28.89 10.84 -8.21
C SER A 278 -27.71 11.50 -8.92
N LEU A 279 -26.64 11.87 -8.24
CA LEU A 279 -25.41 12.28 -8.91
C LEU A 279 -24.68 11.03 -9.40
N LYS A 280 -25.06 10.55 -10.59
CA LYS A 280 -24.20 9.66 -11.37
C LYS A 280 -22.98 10.46 -11.70
N LEU A 281 -21.86 10.20 -11.02
CA LEU A 281 -20.57 10.83 -11.30
C LEU A 281 -20.22 10.74 -12.80
N ASN A 282 -20.77 9.77 -13.52
CA ASN A 282 -20.66 9.62 -14.97
C ASN A 282 -21.29 10.74 -15.79
N ASP A 283 -22.21 11.49 -15.22
CA ASP A 283 -22.90 12.60 -15.92
C ASP A 283 -22.20 13.95 -15.69
N ILE A 284 -21.18 13.98 -14.83
CA ILE A 284 -20.41 15.21 -14.55
C ILE A 284 -19.46 15.46 -15.72
N LYS A 285 -19.72 16.54 -16.44
CA LYS A 285 -18.84 17.03 -17.50
C LYS A 285 -17.92 18.11 -16.95
N PHE A 286 -16.72 18.22 -17.51
CA PHE A 286 -15.82 19.32 -17.23
C PHE A 286 -16.52 20.66 -17.47
N ASN A 287 -16.50 21.53 -16.45
CA ASN A 287 -17.10 22.86 -16.51
C ASN A 287 -16.03 23.93 -16.25
N GLU A 288 -15.69 24.69 -17.26
CA GLU A 288 -14.64 25.72 -17.19
C GLU A 288 -14.95 26.80 -16.15
N ALA A 289 -16.21 27.19 -15.99
CA ALA A 289 -16.60 28.20 -15.01
C ALA A 289 -16.38 27.70 -13.57
N ILE A 290 -16.71 26.42 -13.31
CA ILE A 290 -16.44 25.75 -12.03
C ILE A 290 -14.93 25.58 -11.86
N TYR A 291 -14.22 25.17 -12.91
CA TYR A 291 -12.76 25.03 -12.85
C TYR A 291 -12.08 26.34 -12.44
N LYS A 292 -12.50 27.50 -12.98
CA LYS A 292 -11.96 28.82 -12.58
C LYS A 292 -12.22 29.14 -11.10
N LYS A 293 -13.37 28.75 -10.56
CA LYS A 293 -13.81 29.10 -9.19
C LYS A 293 -13.36 28.09 -8.13
N ALA A 294 -13.19 26.81 -8.48
CA ALA A 294 -12.82 25.78 -7.53
C ALA A 294 -11.39 25.99 -6.99
N ASN A 295 -11.22 25.79 -5.70
CA ASN A 295 -9.88 25.69 -5.11
C ASN A 295 -9.31 24.28 -5.33
N MET A 296 -8.00 24.15 -5.25
CA MET A 296 -7.34 22.86 -5.25
C MET A 296 -7.71 22.09 -3.97
N CYS A 297 -7.98 20.77 -4.09
CA CYS A 297 -8.24 19.91 -2.93
C CYS A 297 -7.03 19.92 -1.98
N PRO A 298 -7.23 20.17 -0.68
CA PRO A 298 -6.14 20.11 0.30
C PRO A 298 -5.63 18.68 0.49
N ASP A 299 -4.54 18.53 1.23
CA ASP A 299 -4.12 17.23 1.74
C ASP A 299 -5.04 16.83 2.89
N LEU A 300 -5.62 15.64 2.79
CA LEU A 300 -6.62 15.13 3.74
C LEU A 300 -6.16 13.75 4.22
N PHE A 301 -5.66 13.68 5.44
CA PHE A 301 -5.06 12.47 6.00
C PHE A 301 -5.99 11.68 6.93
N SER A 302 -7.00 12.34 7.48
CA SER A 302 -7.96 11.73 8.40
C SER A 302 -9.39 11.76 7.86
N LYS A 303 -10.25 10.89 8.40
CA LYS A 303 -11.68 10.88 8.08
C LYS A 303 -12.34 12.19 8.52
N ILE A 304 -11.92 12.76 9.64
CA ILE A 304 -12.46 14.03 10.18
C ILE A 304 -12.18 15.15 9.19
N GLU A 305 -10.92 15.34 8.76
CA GLU A 305 -10.55 16.35 7.76
C GLU A 305 -11.33 16.20 6.45
N MET A 306 -11.55 14.96 6.00
CA MET A 306 -12.37 14.70 4.81
C MET A 306 -13.83 15.13 5.00
N VAL A 307 -14.43 14.82 6.15
CA VAL A 307 -15.82 15.19 6.46
C VAL A 307 -15.97 16.70 6.58
N ASP A 308 -15.06 17.38 7.26
CA ASP A 308 -15.06 18.84 7.41
C ASP A 308 -14.90 19.55 6.06
N TYR A 309 -14.00 19.04 5.21
CA TYR A 309 -13.85 19.55 3.86
C TYR A 309 -15.12 19.39 3.02
N LEU A 310 -15.75 18.22 3.04
CA LEU A 310 -17.00 17.95 2.32
C LEU A 310 -18.13 18.84 2.81
N LYS A 311 -18.25 19.03 4.13
CA LYS A 311 -19.22 19.95 4.73
C LYS A 311 -19.03 21.36 4.22
N SER A 312 -17.79 21.87 4.23
CA SER A 312 -17.46 23.21 3.71
C SER A 312 -17.82 23.38 2.23
N LEU A 313 -17.67 22.35 1.41
CA LEU A 313 -18.09 22.37 0.00
C LEU A 313 -19.62 22.40 -0.13
N THR A 314 -20.32 21.60 0.66
CA THR A 314 -21.78 21.53 0.62
C THR A 314 -22.40 22.84 1.10
N ASP A 315 -21.90 23.41 2.19
CA ASP A 315 -22.38 24.70 2.73
C ASP A 315 -22.19 25.83 1.73
N LYS A 316 -21.07 25.81 0.97
CA LYS A 316 -20.71 26.88 0.04
C LYS A 316 -21.36 26.76 -1.33
N PHE A 317 -21.51 25.55 -1.85
CA PHE A 317 -21.88 25.30 -3.24
C PHE A 317 -23.18 24.50 -3.43
N SER A 318 -23.79 24.04 -2.34
CA SER A 318 -25.09 23.32 -2.34
C SER A 318 -25.15 22.21 -3.40
N SER A 319 -26.05 22.34 -4.38
CA SER A 319 -26.26 21.33 -5.43
C SER A 319 -25.06 21.11 -6.36
N GLN A 320 -24.12 22.05 -6.44
CA GLN A 320 -22.92 21.93 -7.26
C GLN A 320 -21.70 21.38 -6.49
N ALA A 321 -21.86 21.02 -5.19
CA ALA A 321 -20.74 20.56 -4.35
C ALA A 321 -19.97 19.38 -4.95
N GLY A 322 -20.65 18.44 -5.61
CA GLY A 322 -20.03 17.31 -6.30
C GLY A 322 -19.11 17.72 -7.47
N GLU A 323 -19.55 18.66 -8.27
CA GLU A 323 -18.77 19.20 -9.40
C GLU A 323 -17.54 19.95 -8.88
N PHE A 324 -17.70 20.75 -7.81
CA PHE A 324 -16.58 21.43 -7.16
C PHE A 324 -15.59 20.43 -6.54
N LEU A 325 -16.08 19.35 -5.91
CA LEU A 325 -15.23 18.29 -5.35
C LEU A 325 -14.36 17.66 -6.44
N LEU A 326 -14.97 17.19 -7.54
CA LEU A 326 -14.24 16.55 -8.62
C LEU A 326 -13.24 17.50 -9.29
N THR A 327 -13.65 18.76 -9.50
CA THR A 327 -12.77 19.80 -10.06
C THR A 327 -11.61 20.11 -9.13
N SER A 328 -11.83 20.15 -7.82
CA SER A 328 -10.78 20.36 -6.81
C SER A 328 -9.75 19.22 -6.81
N LEU A 329 -10.23 17.96 -6.92
CA LEU A 329 -9.37 16.80 -7.08
C LEU A 329 -8.55 16.88 -8.37
N LEU A 330 -9.18 17.15 -9.49
CA LEU A 330 -8.49 17.32 -10.79
C LEU A 330 -7.39 18.38 -10.71
N LYS A 331 -7.67 19.54 -10.12
CA LYS A 331 -6.66 20.59 -9.90
C LYS A 331 -5.48 20.10 -9.09
N LYS A 332 -5.72 19.29 -8.04
CA LYS A 332 -4.65 18.70 -7.22
C LYS A 332 -3.73 17.83 -8.06
N TYR A 333 -4.29 16.94 -8.86
CA TYR A 333 -3.49 16.05 -9.71
C TYR A 333 -2.73 16.82 -10.81
N ILE A 334 -3.36 17.78 -11.48
CA ILE A 334 -2.69 18.62 -12.48
C ILE A 334 -1.52 19.41 -11.86
N HIS A 335 -1.72 19.97 -10.66
CA HIS A 335 -0.66 20.68 -9.94
C HIS A 335 0.54 19.76 -9.68
N LEU A 336 0.30 18.56 -9.18
CA LEU A 336 1.34 17.56 -8.90
C LEU A 336 2.05 17.08 -10.18
N ILE A 337 1.32 16.83 -11.26
CA ILE A 337 1.90 16.52 -12.58
C ILE A 337 2.86 17.62 -13.02
N ASN A 338 2.48 18.89 -12.84
CA ASN A 338 3.33 20.02 -13.21
C ASN A 338 4.59 20.13 -12.35
N ILE A 339 4.53 19.77 -11.06
CA ILE A 339 5.72 19.69 -10.20
C ILE A 339 6.64 18.58 -10.72
N TYR A 340 6.12 17.36 -10.92
CA TYR A 340 6.92 16.27 -11.46
C TYR A 340 7.53 16.59 -12.83
N LYS A 341 6.79 17.30 -13.70
CA LYS A 341 7.29 17.68 -15.04
C LYS A 341 8.46 18.65 -15.00
N LYS A 342 8.57 19.47 -13.96
CA LYS A 342 9.70 20.40 -13.78
C LYS A 342 10.98 19.66 -13.37
N GLU A 343 10.83 18.57 -12.61
CA GLU A 343 11.95 17.86 -12.01
C GLU A 343 12.36 16.60 -12.78
N TYR A 344 11.40 15.99 -13.49
CA TYR A 344 11.58 14.73 -14.21
C TYR A 344 11.21 14.87 -15.68
N ASN A 345 12.09 14.39 -16.54
CA ASN A 345 11.83 14.34 -17.98
C ASN A 345 11.01 13.10 -18.34
N PHE A 346 9.69 13.18 -18.22
CA PHE A 346 8.79 12.12 -18.70
C PHE A 346 7.97 12.63 -19.90
N ASN A 347 7.68 11.71 -20.83
CA ASN A 347 6.88 11.98 -22.03
C ASN A 347 5.59 11.16 -22.07
N LYS A 348 5.35 10.34 -21.05
CA LYS A 348 4.18 9.48 -20.95
C LYS A 348 3.58 9.56 -19.55
N ILE A 349 2.24 9.71 -19.49
CA ILE A 349 1.46 9.57 -18.27
C ILE A 349 0.65 8.29 -18.38
N ILE A 350 0.77 7.43 -17.37
CA ILE A 350 0.02 6.18 -17.28
C ILE A 350 -0.98 6.33 -16.15
N MET A 351 -2.26 6.23 -16.48
CA MET A 351 -3.33 6.37 -15.51
C MET A 351 -3.99 5.01 -15.26
N SER A 352 -4.25 4.71 -13.98
CA SER A 352 -4.86 3.47 -13.52
C SER A 352 -5.77 3.70 -12.32
N GLY A 353 -6.50 2.66 -11.92
CA GLY A 353 -7.37 2.68 -10.75
C GLY A 353 -8.86 2.68 -11.10
N SER A 354 -9.69 2.31 -10.10
CA SER A 354 -11.13 2.15 -10.28
C SER A 354 -11.85 3.45 -10.61
N ILE A 355 -11.38 4.58 -10.08
CA ILE A 355 -11.98 5.89 -10.35
C ILE A 355 -11.83 6.28 -11.81
N ILE A 356 -10.65 6.05 -12.39
CA ILE A 356 -10.40 6.35 -13.81
C ILE A 356 -11.22 5.45 -14.73
N LYS A 357 -11.35 4.16 -14.36
CA LYS A 357 -12.13 3.19 -15.15
C LYS A 357 -13.63 3.44 -15.11
N ASN A 358 -14.12 3.89 -13.94
CA ASN A 358 -15.55 4.02 -13.70
C ASN A 358 -16.10 5.42 -13.99
N TYR A 359 -15.23 6.43 -14.04
CA TYR A 359 -15.63 7.82 -14.22
C TYR A 359 -14.72 8.49 -15.26
N ASN A 360 -15.30 8.97 -16.34
CA ASN A 360 -14.57 9.69 -17.42
C ASN A 360 -14.17 11.12 -16.99
N ILE A 361 -13.53 11.25 -15.82
CA ILE A 361 -13.22 12.56 -15.23
C ILE A 361 -11.82 13.07 -15.61
N PHE A 362 -10.93 12.19 -16.04
CA PHE A 362 -9.53 12.49 -16.35
C PHE A 362 -9.18 12.23 -17.80
#